data_89c61b1ae755a41e142c1c80d97029cc
#
_entry.id   89c61b1ae755a41e142c1c80d97029cc
#
_cell.length_a   1.000
_cell.length_b   1.000
_cell.length_c   1.000
_cell.angle_alpha   90.00
_cell.angle_beta   90.00
_cell.angle_gamma   90.00
#
_symmetry.space_group_name_H-M   'P 1'
#
loop_
_entity.id
_entity.type
_entity.pdbx_description
1 polymer ?
#
loop_
_entity_poly.entity_id
_entity_poly.type
_entity_poly.pdbx_seq_one_letter_code
_entity_poly.pdbx_strand_id
1 'polypeptide(L)'
;MEAAVFPGGRVAWPMLSQADTGARALANGDAGDAFDKPTIRFGGFLDGLPAYTYTSPSHWSRAVARLQLTAQGEFADQVKWKLGARVDVDPVYYSSNFYLEPVKQNQRLDVFYRENYLDFSAGDWDFRLGAQQIVWGDVVGLFFADVVSALDEREFVLPSFDIIRIPQAAARAEYTAGDSHLELVWIPIPAFDNIGKPGADFYPAPLPSPAPSQVAALFQDPVKPGHQLSNSSYGVRANTLAGGWDLAAFYYRSLSRSPTFYTLPSDVAGQPVTFQPRYDRIWQAGGTLSKDFSDFVLRAETVYTHGQGYSVIDPGTPQGVVVRPTLDYILSAEWTLPGDTRVNVQGFQRVFFGGSVADFALKSDGFGASLFVSTKLTSTLEPQILWIQNFKDAGGLVRPRLNWSAAKNTTLGFGMDIFTGPTDGFFGRFNNRDRLYAEVRYDF
;
A
#
# COMPACT_ATOMS: atom_id res chain seq x y z
N MET A 1 -23.58 18.95 11.67
CA MET A 1 -23.26 17.69 10.95
C MET A 1 -21.85 17.86 10.40
N GLU A 2 -20.87 17.34 11.11
CA GLU A 2 -19.46 17.50 10.74
C GLU A 2 -19.07 16.39 9.80
N ALA A 3 -18.58 16.76 8.63
CA ALA A 3 -18.13 15.83 7.60
C ALA A 3 -16.62 15.62 7.71
N ALA A 4 -16.18 14.38 7.81
CA ALA A 4 -14.77 14.01 7.84
C ALA A 4 -14.29 13.50 6.48
N VAL A 5 -13.18 13.99 5.94
CA VAL A 5 -12.65 13.65 4.60
C VAL A 5 -11.18 13.29 4.63
N PHE A 6 -10.75 12.41 3.71
CA PHE A 6 -9.37 12.02 3.52
C PHE A 6 -8.51 13.12 2.92
N PRO A 7 -7.29 13.31 3.38
CA PRO A 7 -6.26 13.92 2.59
C PRO A 7 -5.73 12.91 1.58
N GLY A 8 -5.64 13.31 0.33
CA GLY A 8 -4.95 12.55 -0.70
C GLY A 8 -3.44 12.58 -0.52
N GLY A 9 -2.95 12.16 0.60
CA GLY A 9 -1.54 12.01 0.89
C GLY A 9 -1.42 10.80 1.77
N ARG A 10 -0.74 9.79 1.31
CA ARG A 10 -0.60 8.53 2.05
C ARG A 10 0.14 8.73 3.34
N VAL A 11 -0.43 8.19 4.36
CA VAL A 11 0.32 7.38 5.32
C VAL A 11 0.26 5.96 4.74
N ALA A 12 1.33 5.47 4.15
CA ALA A 12 1.45 4.06 3.82
C ALA A 12 1.68 3.33 5.14
N TRP A 13 0.71 2.55 5.55
CA TRP A 13 0.71 1.87 6.84
C TRP A 13 1.31 0.47 6.75
N PRO A 14 1.89 -0.04 7.83
CA PRO A 14 2.72 -1.22 7.79
C PRO A 14 1.91 -2.45 7.44
N MET A 15 2.40 -3.09 6.44
CA MET A 15 2.21 -4.51 6.30
C MET A 15 3.53 -5.18 6.51
N LEU A 16 3.50 -6.13 7.40
CA LEU A 16 4.59 -7.03 7.61
C LEU A 16 4.90 -7.71 6.29
N SER A 17 6.03 -7.35 5.69
CA SER A 17 6.58 -8.25 4.71
C SER A 17 6.76 -9.58 5.45
N GLN A 18 5.98 -10.59 5.12
CA GLN A 18 6.51 -11.92 5.22
C GLN A 18 7.82 -11.83 4.45
N ALA A 19 8.92 -11.95 5.21
CA ALA A 19 10.25 -11.94 4.64
C ALA A 19 10.18 -12.81 3.39
N ASP A 20 10.70 -12.27 2.33
CA ASP A 20 10.84 -12.84 1.01
C ASP A 20 11.45 -14.25 1.06
N THR A 21 10.67 -15.22 1.56
CA THR A 21 11.06 -16.64 1.56
C THR A 21 10.98 -17.22 0.16
N GLY A 22 10.28 -16.53 -0.75
CA GLY A 22 10.24 -16.92 -2.17
C GLY A 22 11.47 -16.49 -2.97
N ALA A 23 12.09 -15.34 -2.65
CA ALA A 23 13.26 -14.86 -3.38
C ALA A 23 14.57 -15.57 -2.94
N ARG A 24 14.67 -16.04 -1.70
CA ARG A 24 15.84 -16.79 -1.23
C ARG A 24 15.94 -18.22 -1.71
N ALA A 25 14.84 -18.84 -2.12
CA ALA A 25 14.87 -20.20 -2.70
C ALA A 25 15.43 -20.24 -4.12
N LEU A 26 15.59 -19.11 -4.79
CA LEU A 26 16.10 -19.03 -6.17
C LEU A 26 17.58 -18.62 -6.27
N ALA A 27 18.24 -18.29 -5.14
CA ALA A 27 19.64 -17.80 -5.16
C ALA A 27 20.72 -18.87 -4.94
N ASN A 28 20.37 -20.12 -4.59
CA ASN A 28 21.32 -21.22 -4.41
C ASN A 28 21.12 -22.32 -5.47
N GLY A 29 21.46 -22.02 -6.69
CA GLY A 29 21.64 -23.00 -7.78
C GLY A 29 23.11 -23.15 -8.09
N ASP A 30 23.61 -24.34 -7.82
CA ASP A 30 24.97 -24.84 -7.99
C ASP A 30 25.54 -24.50 -9.38
N ALA A 31 26.80 -24.06 -9.41
CA ALA A 31 27.55 -23.84 -10.63
C ALA A 31 28.10 -25.18 -11.15
N GLY A 32 27.61 -25.59 -12.29
CA GLY A 32 28.12 -26.79 -12.98
C GLY A 32 27.52 -26.99 -14.35
N ASP A 33 28.30 -26.67 -15.38
CA ASP A 33 28.28 -27.14 -16.78
C ASP A 33 26.98 -27.68 -17.41
N ALA A 34 26.48 -26.94 -18.40
CA ALA A 34 26.08 -27.41 -19.72
C ALA A 34 25.36 -26.30 -20.49
N PHE A 35 25.53 -26.18 -21.79
CA PHE A 35 24.82 -25.29 -22.71
C PHE A 35 23.31 -25.31 -22.44
N ASP A 36 22.81 -24.27 -21.81
CA ASP A 36 21.53 -24.32 -21.12
C ASP A 36 20.39 -23.91 -22.06
N LYS A 37 19.43 -24.79 -22.20
CA LYS A 37 18.14 -24.50 -22.85
C LYS A 37 17.47 -23.39 -22.04
N PRO A 38 16.73 -22.47 -22.66
CA PRO A 38 16.01 -21.41 -21.93
C PRO A 38 15.10 -22.06 -20.88
N THR A 39 15.48 -21.90 -19.61
CA THR A 39 14.77 -22.53 -18.51
C THR A 39 13.60 -21.65 -18.12
N ILE A 40 12.39 -22.05 -18.53
CA ILE A 40 11.17 -21.40 -18.05
C ILE A 40 10.86 -21.93 -16.64
N ARG A 41 10.68 -21.03 -15.68
CA ARG A 41 10.27 -21.34 -14.29
C ARG A 41 8.85 -20.90 -14.08
N PHE A 42 8.05 -21.78 -13.50
CA PHE A 42 6.69 -21.49 -13.08
C PHE A 42 6.62 -21.44 -11.56
N GLY A 43 5.76 -20.59 -11.03
CA GLY A 43 5.49 -20.49 -9.61
C GLY A 43 4.17 -19.76 -9.37
N GLY A 44 3.76 -19.72 -8.14
CA GLY A 44 2.52 -19.04 -7.77
C GLY A 44 2.07 -19.40 -6.38
N PHE A 45 0.85 -18.98 -6.06
CA PHE A 45 0.22 -19.38 -4.81
C PHE A 45 -1.30 -19.50 -4.96
N LEU A 46 -1.87 -20.32 -4.10
CA LEU A 46 -3.29 -20.34 -3.74
C LEU A 46 -3.42 -19.73 -2.35
N ASP A 47 -4.34 -18.81 -2.18
CA ASP A 47 -4.62 -18.17 -0.90
C ASP A 47 -6.13 -18.09 -0.67
N GLY A 48 -6.55 -18.40 0.55
CA GLY A 48 -7.93 -18.28 1.00
C GLY A 48 -8.00 -17.50 2.32
N LEU A 49 -8.81 -16.43 2.36
CA LEU A 49 -8.92 -15.56 3.53
C LEU A 49 -10.39 -15.26 3.84
N PRO A 50 -11.07 -16.05 4.71
CA PRO A 50 -12.31 -15.66 5.35
C PRO A 50 -12.06 -14.67 6.48
N ALA A 51 -12.92 -13.62 6.55
CA ALA A 51 -12.90 -12.62 7.62
C ALA A 51 -14.33 -12.26 8.03
N TYR A 52 -14.56 -12.17 9.34
CA TYR A 52 -15.84 -11.84 9.93
C TYR A 52 -15.73 -10.61 10.82
N THR A 53 -16.47 -9.56 10.49
CA THR A 53 -16.63 -8.36 11.31
C THR A 53 -17.58 -8.68 12.46
N TYR A 54 -17.06 -8.65 13.69
CA TYR A 54 -17.83 -9.02 14.89
C TYR A 54 -18.46 -7.81 15.59
N THR A 55 -18.01 -6.59 15.27
CA THR A 55 -18.64 -5.36 15.73
C THR A 55 -19.98 -5.10 15.01
N SER A 56 -20.83 -4.26 15.60
CA SER A 56 -22.16 -3.99 15.02
C SER A 56 -22.10 -2.97 13.89
N PRO A 57 -22.74 -3.26 12.75
CA PRO A 57 -23.47 -4.46 12.38
C PRO A 57 -22.53 -5.61 11.98
N SER A 58 -22.66 -6.76 12.65
CA SER A 58 -21.79 -7.91 12.39
C SER A 58 -22.13 -8.60 11.06
N HIS A 59 -21.09 -8.99 10.30
CA HIS A 59 -21.26 -9.59 8.97
C HIS A 59 -19.98 -10.28 8.50
N TRP A 60 -20.10 -11.16 7.51
CA TRP A 60 -18.95 -11.62 6.76
C TRP A 60 -18.42 -10.48 5.89
N SER A 61 -17.22 -10.03 6.18
CA SER A 61 -16.58 -8.93 5.44
C SER A 61 -15.76 -9.42 4.25
N ARG A 62 -15.32 -10.70 4.29
CA ARG A 62 -14.55 -11.30 3.21
C ARG A 62 -14.57 -12.82 3.28
N ALA A 63 -14.37 -13.48 2.11
CA ALA A 63 -14.06 -14.90 2.01
C ALA A 63 -13.27 -15.17 0.71
N VAL A 64 -12.30 -14.30 0.41
CA VAL A 64 -11.59 -14.30 -0.87
C VAL A 64 -10.79 -15.58 -1.06
N ALA A 65 -10.87 -16.14 -2.26
CA ALA A 65 -9.97 -17.16 -2.79
C ALA A 65 -9.14 -16.52 -3.91
N ARG A 66 -7.80 -16.64 -3.84
CA ARG A 66 -6.84 -16.09 -4.79
C ARG A 66 -6.03 -17.19 -5.44
N LEU A 67 -5.83 -17.07 -6.74
CA LEU A 67 -4.83 -17.83 -7.48
C LEU A 67 -3.91 -16.85 -8.19
N GLN A 68 -2.64 -16.86 -7.85
CA GLN A 68 -1.62 -16.13 -8.60
C GLN A 68 -0.70 -17.13 -9.31
N LEU A 69 -0.47 -16.87 -10.60
CA LEU A 69 0.46 -17.63 -11.43
C LEU A 69 1.55 -16.69 -11.92
N THR A 70 2.77 -17.19 -11.93
CA THR A 70 3.94 -16.50 -12.48
C THR A 70 4.71 -17.43 -13.38
N ALA A 71 5.22 -16.89 -14.49
CA ALA A 71 6.18 -17.54 -15.36
C ALA A 71 7.33 -16.57 -15.61
N GLN A 72 8.55 -17.05 -15.58
CA GLN A 72 9.73 -16.26 -15.88
C GLN A 72 10.76 -17.10 -16.62
N GLY A 73 11.56 -16.43 -17.42
CA GLY A 73 12.57 -17.10 -18.21
C GLY A 73 13.52 -16.11 -18.86
N GLU A 74 14.38 -16.64 -19.68
CA GLU A 74 15.37 -15.89 -20.44
C GLU A 74 15.31 -16.32 -21.91
N PHE A 75 15.43 -15.35 -22.81
CA PHE A 75 15.63 -15.61 -24.21
C PHE A 75 16.76 -14.74 -24.75
N ALA A 76 17.54 -15.27 -25.69
CA ALA A 76 18.66 -14.56 -26.31
C ALA A 76 19.70 -14.01 -25.30
N ASP A 77 20.28 -14.89 -24.46
CA ASP A 77 21.44 -14.72 -23.54
C ASP A 77 21.48 -13.43 -22.66
N GLN A 78 20.58 -12.47 -22.84
CA GLN A 78 20.60 -11.20 -22.10
C GLN A 78 19.21 -10.60 -21.83
N VAL A 79 18.14 -11.22 -22.34
CA VAL A 79 16.79 -10.68 -22.15
C VAL A 79 15.99 -11.61 -21.24
N LYS A 80 15.74 -11.17 -20.03
CA LYS A 80 14.87 -11.86 -19.06
C LYS A 80 13.44 -11.36 -19.18
N TRP A 81 12.50 -12.22 -18.91
CA TRP A 81 11.10 -11.87 -18.92
C TRP A 81 10.37 -12.44 -17.70
N LYS A 82 9.35 -11.73 -17.25
CA LYS A 82 8.42 -12.20 -16.23
C LYS A 82 6.99 -11.94 -16.69
N LEU A 83 6.11 -12.91 -16.48
CA LEU A 83 4.67 -12.80 -16.69
C LEU A 83 3.95 -13.22 -15.41
N GLY A 84 2.97 -12.46 -14.99
CA GLY A 84 2.19 -12.75 -13.78
C GLY A 84 0.74 -12.34 -13.93
N ALA A 85 -0.16 -13.17 -13.44
CA ALA A 85 -1.59 -12.88 -13.34
C ALA A 85 -2.14 -13.40 -12.01
N ARG A 86 -3.17 -12.73 -11.50
CA ARG A 86 -3.89 -13.14 -10.30
C ARG A 86 -5.39 -13.03 -10.53
N VAL A 87 -6.12 -14.02 -10.05
CA VAL A 87 -7.58 -14.03 -10.00
C VAL A 87 -8.02 -14.10 -8.55
N ASP A 88 -8.86 -13.17 -8.15
CA ASP A 88 -9.49 -13.11 -6.83
C ASP A 88 -11.00 -13.32 -6.99
N VAL A 89 -11.57 -14.27 -6.25
CA VAL A 89 -13.01 -14.53 -6.20
C VAL A 89 -13.46 -14.45 -4.76
N ASP A 90 -14.50 -13.67 -4.49
CA ASP A 90 -15.03 -13.53 -3.13
C ASP A 90 -16.52 -13.89 -3.05
N PRO A 91 -16.86 -15.08 -2.50
CA PRO A 91 -18.24 -15.56 -2.35
C PRO A 91 -19.14 -14.65 -1.51
N VAL A 92 -18.60 -13.90 -0.56
CA VAL A 92 -19.40 -12.96 0.27
C VAL A 92 -20.15 -11.99 -0.62
N TYR A 93 -19.52 -11.47 -1.66
CA TYR A 93 -20.13 -10.48 -2.54
C TYR A 93 -21.09 -11.07 -3.60
N TYR A 94 -21.23 -12.39 -3.67
CA TYR A 94 -22.28 -13.05 -4.44
C TYR A 94 -23.55 -13.26 -3.62
N SER A 95 -23.42 -13.55 -2.33
CA SER A 95 -24.53 -14.03 -1.49
C SER A 95 -24.97 -13.07 -0.38
N SER A 96 -24.15 -12.08 0.00
CA SER A 96 -24.45 -11.16 1.09
C SER A 96 -25.58 -10.20 0.74
N ASN A 97 -26.49 -9.99 1.70
CA ASN A 97 -27.51 -8.94 1.65
C ASN A 97 -27.04 -7.65 2.36
N PHE A 98 -25.85 -7.65 2.93
CA PHE A 98 -25.28 -6.50 3.65
C PHE A 98 -24.81 -5.41 2.70
N TYR A 99 -24.16 -5.79 1.59
CA TYR A 99 -23.55 -4.85 0.66
C TYR A 99 -24.48 -4.45 -0.48
N LEU A 100 -24.33 -3.19 -0.93
CA LEU A 100 -24.99 -2.67 -2.13
C LEU A 100 -24.42 -3.33 -3.39
N GLU A 101 -25.24 -3.39 -4.44
CA GLU A 101 -24.82 -4.02 -5.70
C GLU A 101 -23.55 -3.44 -6.34
N PRO A 102 -23.28 -2.10 -6.32
CA PRO A 102 -22.01 -1.56 -6.80
C PRO A 102 -20.78 -2.08 -6.04
N VAL A 103 -20.89 -2.31 -4.71
CA VAL A 103 -19.82 -2.90 -3.90
C VAL A 103 -19.62 -4.36 -4.26
N LYS A 104 -20.71 -5.13 -4.39
CA LYS A 104 -20.67 -6.54 -4.80
C LYS A 104 -19.98 -6.71 -6.15
N GLN A 105 -20.38 -5.93 -7.15
CA GLN A 105 -19.78 -5.98 -8.49
C GLN A 105 -18.29 -5.64 -8.48
N ASN A 106 -17.89 -4.71 -7.62
CA ASN A 106 -16.49 -4.27 -7.51
C ASN A 106 -15.56 -5.27 -6.81
N GLN A 107 -16.11 -6.17 -5.97
CA GLN A 107 -15.28 -7.03 -5.11
C GLN A 107 -15.47 -8.54 -5.32
N ARG A 108 -16.52 -8.99 -6.05
CA ARG A 108 -16.83 -10.40 -6.20
C ARG A 108 -15.88 -11.20 -7.07
N LEU A 109 -15.30 -10.55 -8.09
CA LEU A 109 -14.37 -11.17 -9.05
C LEU A 109 -13.45 -10.12 -9.62
N ASP A 110 -12.15 -10.35 -9.52
CA ASP A 110 -11.13 -9.51 -10.13
C ASP A 110 -10.07 -10.34 -10.83
N VAL A 111 -9.55 -9.79 -11.92
CA VAL A 111 -8.38 -10.31 -12.64
C VAL A 111 -7.32 -9.22 -12.69
N PHE A 112 -6.19 -9.50 -12.07
CA PHE A 112 -5.07 -8.57 -11.99
C PHE A 112 -3.94 -9.00 -12.91
N TYR A 113 -3.49 -8.10 -13.77
CA TYR A 113 -2.15 -8.18 -14.32
C TYR A 113 -1.15 -7.85 -13.21
N ARG A 114 -0.26 -8.81 -12.94
CA ARG A 114 0.79 -8.62 -11.95
C ARG A 114 2.05 -8.09 -12.65
N GLU A 115 3.22 -8.48 -12.24
CA GLU A 115 4.44 -8.09 -12.94
C GLU A 115 4.53 -8.77 -14.31
N ASN A 116 4.63 -7.96 -15.37
CA ASN A 116 4.74 -8.39 -16.76
C ASN A 116 5.72 -7.48 -17.47
N TYR A 117 6.99 -7.89 -17.53
CA TYR A 117 8.08 -7.05 -18.01
C TYR A 117 9.18 -7.83 -18.73
N LEU A 118 10.01 -7.07 -19.42
CA LEU A 118 11.27 -7.49 -20.00
C LEU A 118 12.42 -6.76 -19.29
N ASP A 119 13.48 -7.51 -18.95
CA ASP A 119 14.74 -6.99 -18.42
C ASP A 119 15.85 -7.24 -19.44
N PHE A 120 16.68 -6.23 -19.67
CA PHE A 120 17.87 -6.37 -20.49
C PHE A 120 18.93 -5.34 -20.12
N SER A 121 20.19 -5.65 -20.37
CA SER A 121 21.33 -4.79 -20.10
C SER A 121 21.96 -4.29 -21.39
N ALA A 122 22.45 -3.05 -21.39
CA ALA A 122 23.21 -2.46 -22.49
C ALA A 122 24.34 -1.58 -21.93
N GLY A 123 25.58 -2.06 -22.01
CA GLY A 123 26.72 -1.45 -21.34
C GLY A 123 26.54 -1.46 -19.82
N ASP A 124 26.69 -0.29 -19.21
CA ASP A 124 26.55 -0.11 -17.75
C ASP A 124 25.10 0.19 -17.32
N TRP A 125 24.15 0.06 -18.23
CA TRP A 125 22.74 0.32 -17.99
C TRP A 125 21.92 -0.98 -17.98
N ASP A 126 21.03 -1.09 -17.02
CA ASP A 126 19.97 -2.09 -16.94
C ASP A 126 18.63 -1.45 -17.24
N PHE A 127 17.83 -2.10 -18.08
CA PHE A 127 16.53 -1.60 -18.50
C PHE A 127 15.44 -2.59 -18.12
N ARG A 128 14.33 -2.10 -17.59
CA ARG A 128 13.10 -2.86 -17.37
C ARG A 128 11.92 -2.16 -18.01
N LEU A 129 11.21 -2.86 -18.90
CA LEU A 129 10.06 -2.34 -19.64
C LEU A 129 8.83 -3.21 -19.38
N GLY A 130 7.75 -2.60 -18.93
CA GLY A 130 6.48 -3.29 -18.71
C GLY A 130 5.86 -3.01 -17.34
N ALA A 131 4.86 -3.82 -16.97
CA ALA A 131 4.20 -3.71 -15.67
C ALA A 131 5.11 -4.25 -14.56
N GLN A 132 5.50 -3.39 -13.63
CA GLN A 132 6.48 -3.68 -12.59
C GLN A 132 6.14 -2.98 -11.28
N GLN A 133 6.53 -3.58 -10.16
CA GLN A 133 6.50 -2.91 -8.86
C GLN A 133 7.79 -2.11 -8.70
N ILE A 134 7.65 -0.81 -8.36
CA ILE A 134 8.77 0.11 -8.14
C ILE A 134 8.65 0.59 -6.69
N VAL A 135 9.61 0.21 -5.86
CA VAL A 135 9.61 0.47 -4.41
C VAL A 135 10.83 1.30 -4.05
N TRP A 136 10.61 2.50 -3.57
CA TRP A 136 11.68 3.41 -3.18
C TRP A 136 11.86 3.55 -1.66
N GLY A 137 10.87 3.08 -0.88
CA GLY A 137 10.96 3.04 0.58
C GLY A 137 11.80 1.88 1.09
N ASP A 138 12.56 2.13 2.15
CA ASP A 138 13.45 1.16 2.80
C ASP A 138 12.96 0.75 4.20
N VAL A 139 12.03 1.52 4.80
CA VAL A 139 11.50 1.23 6.12
C VAL A 139 10.53 0.05 6.05
N VAL A 140 10.74 -0.94 6.89
CA VAL A 140 9.88 -2.12 6.99
C VAL A 140 8.68 -1.78 7.88
N GLY A 141 7.49 -1.96 7.35
CA GLY A 141 6.27 -1.69 8.08
C GLY A 141 5.57 -0.41 7.62
N LEU A 142 5.64 0.68 8.38
CA LEU A 142 5.26 2.01 7.92
C LEU A 142 6.34 2.56 6.98
N PHE A 143 5.95 3.13 5.84
CA PHE A 143 6.89 3.80 4.95
C PHE A 143 6.19 4.95 4.20
N PHE A 144 6.96 6.00 3.92
CA PHE A 144 6.47 7.16 3.17
C PHE A 144 7.11 7.27 1.78
N ALA A 145 8.31 6.71 1.61
CA ALA A 145 9.09 6.86 0.38
C ALA A 145 8.65 5.93 -0.76
N ASP A 146 7.70 4.99 -0.54
CA ASP A 146 7.09 4.23 -1.64
C ASP A 146 6.08 5.09 -2.41
N VAL A 147 6.61 6.08 -3.12
CA VAL A 147 5.82 7.13 -3.80
C VAL A 147 5.33 6.71 -5.18
N VAL A 148 5.86 5.64 -5.77
CA VAL A 148 5.61 5.24 -7.16
C VAL A 148 4.47 4.25 -7.29
N SER A 149 4.40 3.23 -6.43
CA SER A 149 3.43 2.13 -6.54
C SER A 149 2.02 2.56 -6.19
N ALA A 150 1.02 2.23 -7.02
CA ALA A 150 -0.38 2.32 -6.65
C ALA A 150 -0.79 1.13 -5.77
N LEU A 151 -1.87 1.27 -4.98
CA LEU A 151 -2.33 0.22 -4.07
C LEU A 151 -3.80 -0.13 -4.28
N ASP A 152 -4.14 -1.38 -4.04
CA ASP A 152 -5.51 -1.82 -3.87
C ASP A 152 -5.92 -1.63 -2.40
N GLU A 153 -6.58 -0.53 -2.10
CA GLU A 153 -6.98 -0.11 -0.75
C GLU A 153 -8.43 -0.50 -0.41
N ARG A 154 -9.06 -1.39 -1.17
CA ARG A 154 -10.43 -1.87 -0.88
C ARG A 154 -10.54 -2.57 0.47
N GLU A 155 -9.46 -3.10 0.96
CA GLU A 155 -9.28 -3.65 2.31
C GLU A 155 -8.42 -2.74 3.19
N PHE A 156 -8.47 -1.43 2.95
CA PHE A 156 -7.56 -0.49 3.58
C PHE A 156 -6.10 -0.92 3.35
N VAL A 157 -5.29 -1.01 4.41
CA VAL A 157 -3.89 -1.43 4.35
C VAL A 157 -3.68 -2.79 5.04
N LEU A 158 -4.71 -3.61 5.13
CA LEU A 158 -4.69 -4.87 5.86
C LEU A 158 -4.05 -6.05 5.11
N PRO A 159 -4.19 -6.20 3.76
CA PRO A 159 -3.50 -7.27 3.03
C PRO A 159 -1.98 -7.00 2.91
N SER A 160 -1.18 -8.02 2.67
CA SER A 160 0.28 -7.91 2.49
C SER A 160 0.68 -7.11 1.23
N PHE A 161 1.91 -6.61 1.17
CA PHE A 161 2.37 -5.76 0.04
C PHE A 161 2.41 -6.48 -1.29
N ASP A 162 2.72 -7.75 -1.30
CA ASP A 162 2.65 -8.60 -2.48
C ASP A 162 1.23 -8.71 -3.04
N ILE A 163 0.22 -8.56 -2.21
CA ILE A 163 -1.19 -8.56 -2.60
C ILE A 163 -1.67 -7.16 -3.01
N ILE A 164 -1.36 -6.13 -2.21
CA ILE A 164 -1.98 -4.80 -2.33
C ILE A 164 -1.35 -3.93 -3.42
N ARG A 165 -0.04 -4.09 -3.73
CA ARG A 165 0.62 -3.26 -4.75
C ARG A 165 0.08 -3.55 -6.15
N ILE A 166 -0.25 -2.48 -6.86
CA ILE A 166 -0.64 -2.50 -8.27
C ILE A 166 0.60 -2.14 -9.10
N PRO A 167 1.09 -3.04 -9.98
CA PRO A 167 2.22 -2.74 -10.83
C PRO A 167 1.97 -1.53 -11.74
N GLN A 168 3.01 -0.74 -11.99
CA GLN A 168 3.00 0.39 -12.92
C GLN A 168 3.54 -0.04 -14.28
N ALA A 169 2.84 0.29 -15.36
CA ALA A 169 3.39 0.14 -16.72
C ALA A 169 4.46 1.21 -16.95
N ALA A 170 5.73 0.84 -16.81
CA ALA A 170 6.86 1.75 -16.75
C ALA A 170 8.01 1.36 -17.66
N ALA A 171 8.79 2.36 -18.09
CA ALA A 171 10.16 2.20 -18.52
C ALA A 171 11.07 2.64 -17.37
N ARG A 172 11.97 1.75 -16.97
CA ARG A 172 12.95 1.97 -15.91
C ARG A 172 14.34 1.76 -16.50
N ALA A 173 15.26 2.65 -16.18
CA ALA A 173 16.66 2.56 -16.56
C ALA A 173 17.53 2.76 -15.31
N GLU A 174 18.47 1.87 -15.08
CA GLU A 174 19.36 1.87 -13.94
C GLU A 174 20.81 1.92 -14.39
N TYR A 175 21.61 2.77 -13.76
CA TYR A 175 23.05 2.91 -14.00
C TYR A 175 23.80 2.69 -12.70
N THR A 176 24.77 1.78 -12.70
CA THR A 176 25.59 1.48 -11.53
C THR A 176 27.03 1.91 -11.77
N ALA A 177 27.58 2.70 -10.84
CA ALA A 177 28.96 3.15 -10.85
C ALA A 177 29.59 3.01 -9.45
N GLY A 178 30.35 1.94 -9.25
CA GLY A 178 30.91 1.61 -7.94
C GLY A 178 29.83 1.41 -6.89
N ASP A 179 29.91 2.16 -5.79
CA ASP A 179 28.93 2.11 -4.69
C ASP A 179 27.69 3.01 -4.93
N SER A 180 27.60 3.61 -6.11
CA SER A 180 26.51 4.55 -6.44
C SER A 180 25.61 3.98 -7.53
N HIS A 181 24.32 4.26 -7.43
CA HIS A 181 23.30 3.77 -8.33
C HIS A 181 22.33 4.90 -8.68
N LEU A 182 22.00 5.05 -9.96
CA LEU A 182 21.03 6.00 -10.48
C LEU A 182 19.89 5.26 -11.15
N GLU A 183 18.66 5.55 -10.76
CA GLU A 183 17.44 5.00 -11.34
C GLU A 183 16.62 6.12 -11.98
N LEU A 184 16.19 5.90 -13.22
CA LEU A 184 15.26 6.75 -13.96
C LEU A 184 13.98 5.97 -14.23
N VAL A 185 12.84 6.60 -13.95
CA VAL A 185 11.52 5.99 -14.12
C VAL A 185 10.62 6.89 -14.97
N TRP A 186 9.98 6.31 -15.96
CA TRP A 186 8.90 6.94 -16.72
C TRP A 186 7.69 6.03 -16.81
N ILE A 187 6.52 6.58 -16.43
CA ILE A 187 5.23 5.88 -16.42
C ILE A 187 4.29 6.64 -17.36
N PRO A 188 4.12 6.16 -18.60
CA PRO A 188 3.29 6.86 -19.59
C PRO A 188 1.81 6.92 -19.21
N ILE A 189 1.29 5.87 -18.58
CA ILE A 189 -0.10 5.74 -18.13
C ILE A 189 -0.10 5.29 -16.68
N PRO A 190 -0.18 6.24 -15.71
CA PRO A 190 -0.16 5.91 -14.30
C PRO A 190 -1.37 5.07 -13.86
N ALA A 191 -1.12 4.05 -13.06
CA ALA A 191 -2.16 3.39 -12.29
C ALA A 191 -2.46 4.21 -11.02
N PHE A 192 -3.72 4.18 -10.60
CA PHE A 192 -4.22 4.87 -9.42
C PHE A 192 -4.64 3.85 -8.35
N ASP A 193 -4.72 4.32 -7.10
CA ASP A 193 -5.22 3.52 -6.01
C ASP A 193 -6.66 3.07 -6.27
N ASN A 194 -6.91 1.80 -5.99
CA ASN A 194 -8.24 1.26 -6.03
C ASN A 194 -8.86 1.37 -4.63
N ILE A 195 -9.66 2.40 -4.41
CA ILE A 195 -10.32 2.67 -3.13
C ILE A 195 -11.67 1.97 -2.97
N GLY A 196 -12.08 1.20 -3.98
CA GLY A 196 -13.38 0.52 -3.96
C GLY A 196 -14.57 1.42 -4.29
N LYS A 197 -15.75 1.00 -3.84
CA LYS A 197 -17.02 1.71 -4.04
C LYS A 197 -17.63 2.16 -2.73
N PRO A 198 -18.38 3.29 -2.72
CA PRO A 198 -19.08 3.79 -1.53
C PRO A 198 -19.99 2.71 -0.92
N GLY A 199 -19.91 2.54 0.39
CA GLY A 199 -20.65 1.51 1.12
C GLY A 199 -19.86 0.21 1.35
N ALA A 200 -18.63 0.10 0.85
CA ALA A 200 -17.68 -0.94 1.28
C ALA A 200 -17.13 -0.63 2.69
N ASP A 201 -16.71 -1.66 3.42
CA ASP A 201 -16.26 -1.53 4.81
C ASP A 201 -15.13 -0.53 5.00
N PHE A 202 -14.18 -0.51 4.07
CA PHE A 202 -12.99 0.34 4.14
C PHE A 202 -13.00 1.45 3.08
N TYR A 203 -14.16 1.77 2.50
CA TYR A 203 -14.23 2.90 1.59
C TYR A 203 -13.85 4.19 2.33
N PRO A 204 -12.91 4.97 1.78
CA PRO A 204 -12.40 6.16 2.44
C PRO A 204 -13.39 7.34 2.44
N ALA A 205 -14.62 7.11 2.89
CA ALA A 205 -15.64 8.15 2.94
C ALA A 205 -15.21 9.35 3.80
N PRO A 206 -15.50 10.57 3.33
CA PRO A 206 -15.25 11.77 4.11
C PRO A 206 -16.20 11.97 5.27
N LEU A 207 -17.16 11.09 5.47
CA LEU A 207 -18.20 11.24 6.49
C LEU A 207 -18.14 10.06 7.46
N PRO A 208 -18.35 10.30 8.77
CA PRO A 208 -18.63 9.22 9.71
C PRO A 208 -19.82 8.43 9.15
N SER A 209 -19.62 7.13 9.03
CA SER A 209 -20.46 6.23 8.27
C SER A 209 -21.94 6.28 8.67
N PRO A 210 -22.81 6.95 7.91
CA PRO A 210 -24.23 6.63 7.90
C PRO A 210 -24.43 5.25 7.26
N ALA A 211 -25.67 4.77 7.24
CA ALA A 211 -25.98 3.51 6.58
C ALA A 211 -25.40 3.45 5.14
N PRO A 212 -24.90 2.30 4.65
CA PRO A 212 -24.21 2.17 3.37
C PRO A 212 -24.96 2.80 2.19
N SER A 213 -26.30 2.71 2.17
CA SER A 213 -27.15 3.31 1.15
C SER A 213 -27.13 4.84 1.10
N GLN A 214 -26.98 5.48 2.25
CA GLN A 214 -26.90 6.95 2.34
C GLN A 214 -25.54 7.46 1.86
N VAL A 215 -24.46 6.72 2.17
CA VAL A 215 -23.11 7.05 1.70
C VAL A 215 -23.05 6.98 0.17
N ALA A 216 -23.58 5.93 -0.43
CA ALA A 216 -23.52 5.74 -1.89
C ALA A 216 -24.14 6.91 -2.67
N ALA A 217 -25.23 7.50 -2.16
CA ALA A 217 -25.93 8.61 -2.83
C ALA A 217 -25.13 9.93 -2.81
N LEU A 218 -24.10 10.04 -1.95
CA LEU A 218 -23.31 11.27 -1.81
C LEU A 218 -22.05 11.28 -2.69
N PHE A 219 -21.69 10.17 -3.31
CA PHE A 219 -20.44 10.05 -4.08
C PHE A 219 -20.70 9.82 -5.56
N GLN A 220 -20.01 10.61 -6.37
CA GLN A 220 -19.95 10.40 -7.82
C GLN A 220 -18.77 9.47 -8.15
N ASP A 221 -18.78 8.93 -9.37
CA ASP A 221 -17.65 8.14 -9.86
C ASP A 221 -16.38 8.99 -9.97
N PRO A 222 -15.20 8.42 -9.70
CA PRO A 222 -13.93 9.12 -9.82
C PRO A 222 -13.66 9.61 -11.23
N VAL A 223 -13.28 10.88 -11.36
CA VAL A 223 -12.79 11.45 -12.63
C VAL A 223 -11.32 11.12 -12.79
N LYS A 224 -11.02 10.06 -13.55
CA LYS A 224 -9.65 9.66 -13.87
C LYS A 224 -9.11 10.51 -15.02
N PRO A 225 -7.86 11.00 -14.91
CA PRO A 225 -7.18 11.68 -16.00
C PRO A 225 -7.07 10.78 -17.24
N GLY A 226 -7.24 11.38 -18.44
CA GLY A 226 -7.13 10.65 -19.70
C GLY A 226 -5.72 10.12 -19.97
N HIS A 227 -5.62 9.12 -20.83
CA HIS A 227 -4.36 8.49 -21.23
C HIS A 227 -3.59 9.37 -22.22
N GLN A 228 -3.07 10.51 -21.74
CA GLN A 228 -2.29 11.48 -22.49
C GLN A 228 -0.88 11.55 -21.93
N LEU A 229 0.13 11.77 -22.77
CA LEU A 229 1.53 11.91 -22.32
C LEU A 229 1.72 13.05 -21.33
N SER A 230 0.89 14.11 -21.40
CA SER A 230 0.87 15.18 -20.40
C SER A 230 0.54 14.69 -18.97
N ASN A 231 -0.13 13.53 -18.86
CA ASN A 231 -0.48 12.90 -17.59
C ASN A 231 0.52 11.83 -17.17
N SER A 232 1.60 11.62 -17.91
CA SER A 232 2.67 10.71 -17.53
C SER A 232 3.34 11.13 -16.21
N SER A 233 3.90 10.15 -15.52
CA SER A 233 4.71 10.35 -14.33
C SER A 233 6.17 10.03 -14.63
N TYR A 234 7.10 10.72 -13.97
CA TYR A 234 8.52 10.48 -14.11
C TYR A 234 9.27 10.80 -12.82
N GLY A 235 10.36 10.10 -12.62
CA GLY A 235 11.18 10.28 -11.44
C GLY A 235 12.61 9.85 -11.61
N VAL A 236 13.41 10.28 -10.67
CA VAL A 236 14.83 9.94 -10.54
C VAL A 236 15.10 9.60 -9.08
N ARG A 237 15.86 8.53 -8.85
CA ARG A 237 16.39 8.14 -7.54
C ARG A 237 17.88 7.90 -7.69
N ALA A 238 18.66 8.45 -6.79
CA ALA A 238 20.08 8.17 -6.67
C ALA A 238 20.36 7.63 -5.27
N ASN A 239 21.13 6.56 -5.16
CA ASN A 239 21.58 6.04 -3.90
C ASN A 239 23.07 5.72 -3.91
N THR A 240 23.67 5.70 -2.72
CA THR A 240 25.09 5.39 -2.54
C THR A 240 25.35 4.79 -1.16
N LEU A 241 26.30 3.88 -1.12
CA LEU A 241 26.84 3.32 0.13
C LEU A 241 28.08 4.12 0.56
N ALA A 242 27.98 4.85 1.67
CA ALA A 242 29.06 5.70 2.16
C ALA A 242 29.27 5.52 3.67
N GLY A 243 30.44 5.06 4.10
CA GLY A 243 30.78 4.86 5.53
C GLY A 243 29.85 3.86 6.25
N GLY A 244 29.33 2.88 5.53
CA GLY A 244 28.37 1.89 6.04
C GLY A 244 26.94 2.42 6.16
N TRP A 245 26.65 3.61 5.63
CA TRP A 245 25.29 4.13 5.43
C TRP A 245 24.84 3.87 4.00
N ASP A 246 23.63 3.34 3.83
CA ASP A 246 22.91 3.36 2.57
C ASP A 246 22.06 4.64 2.55
N LEU A 247 22.33 5.51 1.59
CA LEU A 247 21.73 6.84 1.47
C LEU A 247 21.05 6.94 0.11
N ALA A 248 19.80 7.36 0.06
CA ALA A 248 19.14 7.66 -1.20
C ALA A 248 18.43 9.00 -1.17
N ALA A 249 18.33 9.62 -2.34
CA ALA A 249 17.51 10.79 -2.58
C ALA A 249 16.73 10.63 -3.87
N PHE A 250 15.52 11.18 -3.92
CA PHE A 250 14.67 11.06 -5.09
C PHE A 250 13.83 12.31 -5.35
N TYR A 251 13.43 12.44 -6.62
CA TYR A 251 12.40 13.36 -7.08
C TYR A 251 11.41 12.60 -7.96
N TYR A 252 10.10 12.81 -7.73
CA TYR A 252 9.03 12.18 -8.49
C TYR A 252 7.94 13.18 -8.81
N ARG A 253 7.60 13.32 -10.09
CA ARG A 253 6.45 14.11 -10.53
C ARG A 253 5.38 13.22 -11.11
N SER A 254 4.15 13.36 -10.58
CA SER A 254 3.05 12.45 -10.90
C SER A 254 1.70 13.13 -10.78
N LEU A 255 0.67 12.36 -11.06
CA LEU A 255 -0.65 12.58 -10.49
C LEU A 255 -0.71 11.91 -9.12
N SER A 256 -1.46 12.48 -8.19
CA SER A 256 -1.73 11.85 -6.88
C SER A 256 -2.33 10.45 -7.11
N ARG A 257 -1.83 9.46 -6.39
CA ARG A 257 -2.31 8.08 -6.57
C ARG A 257 -3.68 7.87 -5.95
N SER A 258 -3.89 8.42 -4.75
CA SER A 258 -5.19 8.46 -4.09
C SER A 258 -5.95 9.72 -4.52
N PRO A 259 -7.27 9.64 -4.71
CA PRO A 259 -8.05 10.79 -5.12
C PRO A 259 -8.29 11.76 -3.98
N THR A 260 -8.40 13.05 -4.34
CA THR A 260 -8.94 14.10 -3.48
C THR A 260 -10.44 14.20 -3.72
N PHE A 261 -11.24 14.31 -2.65
CA PHE A 261 -12.70 14.43 -2.73
C PHE A 261 -13.09 15.89 -2.82
N TYR A 262 -13.50 16.31 -4.00
CA TYR A 262 -14.00 17.66 -4.27
C TYR A 262 -15.49 17.73 -3.99
N THR A 263 -15.92 18.76 -3.29
CA THR A 263 -17.33 19.04 -3.04
C THR A 263 -17.96 19.65 -4.30
N LEU A 264 -19.06 19.08 -4.75
CA LEU A 264 -19.88 19.66 -5.79
C LEU A 264 -21.06 20.40 -5.15
N PRO A 265 -21.26 21.69 -5.48
CA PRO A 265 -22.42 22.42 -5.01
C PRO A 265 -23.70 21.76 -5.55
N SER A 266 -24.73 21.72 -4.72
CA SER A 266 -26.07 21.39 -5.20
C SER A 266 -26.73 22.67 -5.71
N ASP A 267 -27.28 22.63 -6.92
CA ASP A 267 -28.06 23.75 -7.48
C ASP A 267 -29.43 23.90 -6.80
N VAL A 268 -29.76 22.96 -5.89
CA VAL A 268 -31.05 22.95 -5.18
C VAL A 268 -30.80 23.19 -3.71
N ALA A 269 -31.34 24.30 -3.19
CA ALA A 269 -31.25 24.63 -1.77
C ALA A 269 -31.83 23.51 -0.89
N GLY A 270 -31.04 23.07 0.12
CA GLY A 270 -31.43 22.02 1.06
C GLY A 270 -31.10 20.58 0.60
N GLN A 271 -30.54 20.37 -0.58
CA GLN A 271 -29.99 19.08 -0.95
C GLN A 271 -28.58 18.87 -0.39
N PRO A 272 -28.22 17.63 -0.01
CA PRO A 272 -26.88 17.32 0.47
C PRO A 272 -25.82 17.56 -0.61
N VAL A 273 -24.67 18.05 -0.20
CA VAL A 273 -23.46 18.16 -1.04
C VAL A 273 -23.05 16.78 -1.53
N THR A 274 -22.62 16.68 -2.78
CA THR A 274 -22.04 15.47 -3.34
C THR A 274 -20.52 15.60 -3.47
N PHE A 275 -19.83 14.47 -3.45
CA PHE A 275 -18.38 14.41 -3.53
C PHE A 275 -17.94 13.75 -4.83
N GLN A 276 -16.95 14.35 -5.49
CA GLN A 276 -16.34 13.81 -6.70
C GLN A 276 -14.85 13.56 -6.45
N PRO A 277 -14.40 12.30 -6.49
CA PRO A 277 -12.98 11.99 -6.41
C PRO A 277 -12.25 12.43 -7.68
N ARG A 278 -11.14 13.19 -7.53
CA ARG A 278 -10.26 13.66 -8.61
C ARG A 278 -8.80 13.46 -8.23
N TYR A 279 -7.90 13.49 -9.22
CA TYR A 279 -6.47 13.22 -9.04
C TYR A 279 -5.66 14.50 -9.33
N ASP A 280 -4.99 15.00 -8.31
CA ASP A 280 -4.23 16.25 -8.38
C ASP A 280 -2.83 16.01 -8.98
N ARG A 281 -2.29 17.03 -9.65
CA ARG A 281 -0.89 17.00 -10.07
C ARG A 281 0.00 17.38 -8.91
N ILE A 282 0.93 16.49 -8.59
CA ILE A 282 1.85 16.65 -7.47
C ILE A 282 3.31 16.46 -7.91
N TRP A 283 4.23 16.91 -7.07
CA TRP A 283 5.58 16.42 -7.09
C TRP A 283 6.04 16.11 -5.67
N GLN A 284 6.97 15.17 -5.58
CA GLN A 284 7.50 14.70 -4.32
C GLN A 284 9.03 14.66 -4.40
N ALA A 285 9.68 15.09 -3.34
CA ALA A 285 11.11 14.95 -3.16
C ALA A 285 11.39 14.38 -1.78
N GLY A 286 12.33 13.47 -1.68
CA GLY A 286 12.58 12.80 -0.42
C GLY A 286 13.88 12.04 -0.42
N GLY A 287 14.09 11.32 0.65
CA GLY A 287 15.24 10.45 0.80
C GLY A 287 15.03 9.36 1.83
N THR A 288 15.89 8.37 1.75
CA THR A 288 15.96 7.27 2.68
C THR A 288 17.39 7.15 3.23
N LEU A 289 17.51 6.65 4.43
CA LEU A 289 18.80 6.25 4.98
C LEU A 289 18.65 4.96 5.78
N SER A 290 19.64 4.09 5.69
CA SER A 290 19.72 2.92 6.55
C SER A 290 21.17 2.62 6.98
N LYS A 291 21.29 2.02 8.16
CA LYS A 291 22.57 1.53 8.69
C LYS A 291 22.36 0.36 9.61
N ASP A 292 23.18 -0.65 9.43
CA ASP A 292 23.35 -1.77 10.36
C ASP A 292 24.42 -1.41 11.41
N PHE A 293 24.01 -1.45 12.70
CA PHE A 293 24.86 -1.22 13.86
C PHE A 293 25.23 -2.53 14.58
N SER A 294 25.06 -3.68 13.94
CA SER A 294 25.24 -5.03 14.48
C SER A 294 24.17 -5.46 15.48
N ASP A 295 23.82 -4.62 16.45
CA ASP A 295 22.79 -4.89 17.45
C ASP A 295 21.38 -4.54 16.95
N PHE A 296 21.29 -3.56 16.07
CA PHE A 296 20.04 -3.10 15.47
C PHE A 296 20.28 -2.45 14.11
N VAL A 297 19.24 -2.44 13.27
CA VAL A 297 19.22 -1.72 12.01
C VAL A 297 18.39 -0.45 12.17
N LEU A 298 19.01 0.70 11.90
CA LEU A 298 18.35 1.99 11.85
C LEU A 298 17.91 2.30 10.41
N ARG A 299 16.67 2.76 10.24
CA ARG A 299 16.17 3.26 8.95
C ARG A 299 15.39 4.55 9.17
N ALA A 300 15.47 5.46 8.21
CA ALA A 300 14.61 6.63 8.19
C ALA A 300 14.21 6.99 6.77
N GLU A 301 13.04 7.61 6.64
CA GLU A 301 12.52 8.15 5.40
C GLU A 301 11.97 9.54 5.61
N THR A 302 12.07 10.35 4.58
CA THR A 302 11.41 11.66 4.53
C THR A 302 10.89 11.94 3.13
N VAL A 303 9.69 12.52 3.04
CA VAL A 303 9.04 12.88 1.78
C VAL A 303 8.36 14.23 1.91
N TYR A 304 8.80 15.19 1.12
CA TYR A 304 8.09 16.44 0.90
C TYR A 304 7.16 16.30 -0.31
N THR A 305 5.88 16.63 -0.12
CA THR A 305 4.86 16.58 -1.17
C THR A 305 4.31 17.97 -1.42
N HIS A 306 4.25 18.38 -2.68
CA HIS A 306 3.67 19.66 -3.11
C HIS A 306 2.56 19.43 -4.14
N GLY A 307 1.51 20.27 -4.08
CA GLY A 307 0.39 20.23 -5.02
C GLY A 307 -0.76 19.33 -4.59
N GLN A 308 -0.67 18.67 -3.43
CA GLN A 308 -1.71 17.79 -2.91
C GLN A 308 -2.89 18.59 -2.37
N GLY A 309 -4.10 18.24 -2.85
CA GLY A 309 -5.37 18.71 -2.32
C GLY A 309 -5.79 17.97 -1.05
N TYR A 310 -6.39 18.71 -0.12
CA TYR A 310 -6.96 18.18 1.12
C TYR A 310 -8.37 18.70 1.27
N SER A 311 -9.31 17.80 1.48
CA SER A 311 -10.70 18.18 1.68
C SER A 311 -10.90 18.83 3.04
N VAL A 312 -11.72 19.87 3.07
CA VAL A 312 -12.02 20.66 4.28
C VAL A 312 -13.52 20.75 4.49
N ILE A 313 -13.91 20.99 5.76
CA ILE A 313 -15.31 21.13 6.15
C ILE A 313 -15.79 22.59 6.11
N ASP A 314 -14.90 23.55 5.82
CA ASP A 314 -15.25 24.96 5.73
C ASP A 314 -16.14 25.25 4.51
N PRO A 315 -17.40 25.71 4.71
CA PRO A 315 -18.32 26.01 3.61
C PRO A 315 -17.86 27.15 2.69
N GLY A 316 -16.94 28.00 3.19
CA GLY A 316 -16.36 29.13 2.42
C GLY A 316 -15.25 28.71 1.47
N THR A 317 -14.74 27.50 1.60
CA THR A 317 -13.63 27.00 0.75
C THR A 317 -14.16 26.51 -0.60
N PRO A 318 -13.65 27.05 -1.73
CA PRO A 318 -14.07 26.63 -3.06
C PRO A 318 -13.90 25.13 -3.26
N GLN A 319 -14.97 24.45 -3.68
CA GLN A 319 -15.01 23.00 -3.90
C GLN A 319 -14.58 22.15 -2.67
N GLY A 320 -14.57 22.74 -1.46
CA GLY A 320 -14.22 22.03 -0.24
C GLY A 320 -12.79 21.47 -0.20
N VAL A 321 -11.84 22.05 -0.93
CA VAL A 321 -10.46 21.56 -1.05
C VAL A 321 -9.46 22.71 -0.89
N VAL A 322 -8.43 22.47 -0.08
CA VAL A 322 -7.25 23.34 0.01
C VAL A 322 -6.00 22.58 -0.42
N VAL A 323 -5.10 23.24 -1.13
CA VAL A 323 -3.79 22.67 -1.49
C VAL A 323 -2.78 23.03 -0.41
N ARG A 324 -2.10 22.04 0.16
CA ARG A 324 -1.08 22.25 1.19
C ARG A 324 0.15 21.38 0.92
N PRO A 325 1.36 21.94 1.00
CA PRO A 325 2.57 21.13 1.06
C PRO A 325 2.63 20.35 2.38
N THR A 326 3.21 19.15 2.32
CA THR A 326 3.44 18.32 3.50
C THR A 326 4.87 17.82 3.56
N LEU A 327 5.35 17.56 4.77
CA LEU A 327 6.54 16.79 5.04
C LEU A 327 6.13 15.58 5.89
N ASP A 328 6.35 14.38 5.35
CA ASP A 328 6.21 13.12 6.04
C ASP A 328 7.59 12.59 6.41
N TYR A 329 7.78 12.12 7.62
CA TYR A 329 9.01 11.46 8.01
C TYR A 329 8.77 10.34 9.02
N ILE A 330 9.66 9.35 8.99
CA ILE A 330 9.65 8.19 9.86
C ILE A 330 11.07 7.80 10.24
N LEU A 331 11.24 7.39 11.49
CA LEU A 331 12.44 6.77 12.02
C LEU A 331 12.07 5.39 12.54
N SER A 332 12.85 4.38 12.17
CA SER A 332 12.63 2.98 12.51
C SER A 332 13.90 2.37 13.08
N ALA A 333 13.77 1.62 14.16
CA ALA A 333 14.84 0.79 14.69
C ALA A 333 14.33 -0.65 14.82
N GLU A 334 15.12 -1.60 14.31
CA GLU A 334 14.79 -3.03 14.30
C GLU A 334 15.89 -3.85 14.96
N TRP A 335 15.51 -4.66 15.93
CA TRP A 335 16.37 -5.61 16.63
C TRP A 335 16.00 -7.04 16.26
N THR A 336 17.02 -7.88 16.12
CA THR A 336 16.87 -9.34 16.12
C THR A 336 17.43 -9.88 17.43
N LEU A 337 16.54 -10.34 18.31
CA LEU A 337 16.87 -10.84 19.63
C LEU A 337 17.01 -12.38 19.60
N PRO A 338 17.59 -13.01 20.65
CA PRO A 338 17.66 -14.46 20.77
C PRO A 338 16.28 -15.14 20.59
N GLY A 339 16.27 -16.34 19.98
CA GLY A 339 15.04 -17.09 19.68
C GLY A 339 14.32 -16.59 18.43
N ASP A 340 15.06 -16.01 17.46
CA ASP A 340 14.49 -15.42 16.24
C ASP A 340 13.37 -14.42 16.54
N THR A 341 13.52 -13.65 17.62
CA THR A 341 12.56 -12.63 18.01
C THR A 341 12.93 -11.31 17.33
N ARG A 342 12.03 -10.80 16.52
CA ARG A 342 12.17 -9.48 15.85
C ARG A 342 11.33 -8.45 16.58
N VAL A 343 11.93 -7.31 16.86
CA VAL A 343 11.27 -6.15 17.45
C VAL A 343 11.56 -4.95 16.56
N ASN A 344 10.52 -4.30 16.05
CA ASN A 344 10.63 -3.08 15.26
C ASN A 344 9.82 -1.98 15.94
N VAL A 345 10.47 -0.85 16.20
CA VAL A 345 9.84 0.35 16.78
C VAL A 345 9.99 1.50 15.80
N GLN A 346 8.90 2.22 15.57
CA GLN A 346 8.88 3.35 14.65
C GLN A 346 8.23 4.56 15.28
N GLY A 347 8.79 5.74 15.00
CA GLY A 347 8.16 7.02 15.25
C GLY A 347 7.94 7.75 13.94
N PHE A 348 6.78 8.35 13.71
CA PHE A 348 6.42 8.99 12.45
C PHE A 348 5.65 10.29 12.68
N GLN A 349 5.74 11.20 11.72
CA GLN A 349 4.94 12.43 11.74
C GLN A 349 4.65 12.93 10.32
N ARG A 350 3.48 13.56 10.17
CA ARG A 350 3.13 14.42 9.05
C ARG A 350 3.03 15.87 9.52
N VAL A 351 3.72 16.76 8.81
CA VAL A 351 3.69 18.21 9.03
C VAL A 351 3.06 18.89 7.81
N PHE A 352 2.08 19.75 8.02
CA PHE A 352 1.46 20.60 7.01
C PHE A 352 2.07 22.00 7.04
N PHE A 353 2.31 22.57 5.86
CA PHE A 353 2.79 23.94 5.72
C PHE A 353 1.69 24.87 5.19
N GLY A 354 1.73 26.15 5.59
CA GLY A 354 0.93 27.21 4.99
C GLY A 354 -0.49 27.36 5.52
N GLY A 355 -0.75 27.05 6.77
CA GLY A 355 -2.04 27.37 7.43
C GLY A 355 -2.52 26.36 8.45
N SER A 356 -3.68 26.65 9.03
CA SER A 356 -4.34 25.75 9.98
C SER A 356 -4.84 24.48 9.30
N VAL A 357 -4.80 23.37 10.04
CA VAL A 357 -5.39 22.08 9.69
C VAL A 357 -6.68 21.80 10.46
N ALA A 358 -7.16 22.78 11.23
CA ALA A 358 -8.34 22.64 12.07
C ALA A 358 -9.60 22.31 11.26
N ASP A 359 -9.68 22.86 10.04
CA ASP A 359 -10.83 22.69 9.14
C ASP A 359 -10.68 21.46 8.21
N PHE A 360 -9.59 20.69 8.36
CA PHE A 360 -9.43 19.46 7.59
C PHE A 360 -10.48 18.45 8.04
N ALA A 361 -11.10 17.88 7.06
CA ALA A 361 -12.14 16.91 7.28
C ALA A 361 -11.60 15.58 7.85
N LEU A 362 -10.32 15.30 7.66
CA LEU A 362 -9.58 14.25 8.35
C LEU A 362 -8.36 14.83 9.06
N LYS A 363 -8.30 14.65 10.35
CA LYS A 363 -7.14 15.01 11.17
C LYS A 363 -6.04 13.97 10.98
N SER A 364 -5.19 14.17 9.98
CA SER A 364 -4.07 13.27 9.65
C SER A 364 -2.71 13.86 9.97
N ASP A 365 -2.67 15.08 10.52
CA ASP A 365 -1.48 15.66 11.10
C ASP A 365 -1.25 15.07 12.49
N GLY A 366 0.00 14.89 12.85
CA GLY A 366 0.32 14.44 14.19
C GLY A 366 1.51 13.50 14.22
N PHE A 367 1.94 13.27 15.45
CA PHE A 367 2.97 12.31 15.78
C PHE A 367 2.33 10.98 16.16
N GLY A 368 2.92 9.89 15.68
CA GLY A 368 2.51 8.54 16.01
C GLY A 368 3.69 7.61 16.18
N ALA A 369 3.39 6.42 16.68
CA ALA A 369 4.37 5.35 16.81
C ALA A 369 3.77 4.02 16.37
N SER A 370 4.66 3.07 16.02
CA SER A 370 4.29 1.68 15.86
C SER A 370 5.27 0.76 16.57
N LEU A 371 4.76 -0.38 17.00
CA LEU A 371 5.52 -1.48 17.54
C LEU A 371 5.13 -2.76 16.80
N PHE A 372 6.13 -3.43 16.25
CA PHE A 372 5.96 -4.77 15.73
C PHE A 372 6.87 -5.74 16.50
N VAL A 373 6.29 -6.87 16.90
CA VAL A 373 7.03 -7.97 17.51
C VAL A 373 6.61 -9.27 16.85
N SER A 374 7.58 -10.08 16.45
CA SER A 374 7.37 -11.47 16.06
C SER A 374 8.41 -12.36 16.76
N THR A 375 8.03 -13.60 17.08
CA THR A 375 8.95 -14.57 17.68
C THR A 375 8.63 -15.98 17.22
N LYS A 376 9.64 -16.81 16.99
CA LYS A 376 9.43 -18.23 16.72
C LYS A 376 9.32 -18.99 18.04
N LEU A 377 8.10 -19.36 18.43
CA LEU A 377 7.88 -20.25 19.58
C LEU A 377 8.36 -21.67 19.29
N THR A 378 8.20 -22.12 18.06
CA THR A 378 8.73 -23.38 17.53
C THR A 378 9.23 -23.16 16.13
N SER A 379 9.81 -24.17 15.49
CA SER A 379 10.21 -24.11 14.08
C SER A 379 9.04 -23.85 13.10
N THR A 380 7.81 -24.04 13.56
CA THR A 380 6.60 -23.92 12.71
C THR A 380 5.61 -22.89 13.20
N LEU A 381 5.72 -22.40 14.43
CA LEU A 381 4.75 -21.51 15.05
C LEU A 381 5.35 -20.15 15.39
N GLU A 382 4.78 -19.07 14.79
CA GLU A 382 5.26 -17.71 14.94
C GLU A 382 4.10 -16.76 15.27
N PRO A 383 3.87 -16.40 16.54
CA PRO A 383 3.02 -15.29 16.91
C PRO A 383 3.65 -13.95 16.53
N GLN A 384 2.76 -13.03 16.16
CA GLN A 384 3.11 -11.66 15.78
C GLN A 384 2.11 -10.70 16.40
N ILE A 385 2.55 -9.51 16.72
CA ILE A 385 1.69 -8.38 17.07
C ILE A 385 2.18 -7.11 16.40
N LEU A 386 1.27 -6.39 15.79
CA LEU A 386 1.49 -5.04 15.30
C LEU A 386 0.57 -4.11 16.08
N TRP A 387 1.12 -3.04 16.62
CA TRP A 387 0.40 -1.93 17.23
C TRP A 387 0.84 -0.64 16.57
N ILE A 388 -0.14 0.19 16.18
CA ILE A 388 0.06 1.51 15.61
C ILE A 388 -0.83 2.48 16.35
N GLN A 389 -0.30 3.64 16.71
CA GLN A 389 -1.04 4.67 17.43
C GLN A 389 -0.69 6.05 16.86
N ASN A 390 -1.71 6.82 16.51
CA ASN A 390 -1.62 8.26 16.35
C ASN A 390 -1.95 8.90 17.70
N PHE A 391 -1.06 9.74 18.21
CA PHE A 391 -1.23 10.35 19.53
C PHE A 391 -2.08 11.61 19.50
N LYS A 392 -2.32 12.21 18.33
CA LYS A 392 -3.11 13.44 18.22
C LYS A 392 -4.61 13.18 18.24
N ASP A 393 -5.08 12.20 17.46
CA ASP A 393 -6.48 11.81 17.38
C ASP A 393 -6.83 10.59 18.23
N ALA A 394 -5.84 10.06 18.97
CA ALA A 394 -5.94 8.82 19.74
C ALA A 394 -6.40 7.59 18.92
N GLY A 395 -6.30 7.67 17.60
CA GLY A 395 -6.67 6.58 16.69
C GLY A 395 -5.54 5.56 16.56
N GLY A 396 -5.90 4.27 16.49
CA GLY A 396 -4.91 3.21 16.40
C GLY A 396 -5.43 1.94 15.74
N LEU A 397 -4.48 1.03 15.48
CA LEU A 397 -4.72 -0.30 14.92
C LEU A 397 -3.89 -1.32 15.70
N VAL A 398 -4.53 -2.38 16.17
CA VAL A 398 -3.87 -3.52 16.81
C VAL A 398 -4.15 -4.78 16.01
N ARG A 399 -3.08 -5.53 15.65
CA ARG A 399 -3.16 -6.71 14.80
C ARG A 399 -2.37 -7.87 15.40
N PRO A 400 -2.93 -8.64 16.34
CA PRO A 400 -2.38 -9.91 16.73
C PRO A 400 -2.57 -10.93 15.60
N ARG A 401 -1.53 -11.71 15.33
CA ARG A 401 -1.55 -12.79 14.32
C ARG A 401 -0.73 -13.97 14.80
N LEU A 402 -1.20 -15.17 14.48
CA LEU A 402 -0.48 -16.42 14.65
C LEU A 402 -0.24 -17.03 13.27
N ASN A 403 1.00 -17.22 12.88
CA ASN A 403 1.39 -17.96 11.69
C ASN A 403 1.81 -19.38 12.08
N TRP A 404 1.30 -20.35 11.33
CA TRP A 404 1.66 -21.76 11.49
C TRP A 404 2.09 -22.35 10.13
N SER A 405 3.37 -22.69 10.00
CA SER A 405 3.88 -23.46 8.86
C SER A 405 3.45 -24.91 9.02
N ALA A 406 2.22 -25.22 8.58
CA ALA A 406 1.57 -26.51 8.79
C ALA A 406 2.22 -27.65 7.96
N ALA A 407 2.77 -27.30 6.77
CA ALA A 407 3.49 -28.23 5.92
C ALA A 407 4.53 -27.44 5.06
N LYS A 408 5.38 -28.16 4.32
CA LYS A 408 6.24 -27.54 3.32
C LYS A 408 5.34 -26.79 2.34
N ASN A 409 5.57 -25.52 2.11
CA ASN A 409 4.80 -24.67 1.22
C ASN A 409 3.36 -24.31 1.69
N THR A 410 2.94 -24.69 2.91
CA THR A 410 1.60 -24.38 3.41
C THR A 410 1.69 -23.59 4.72
N THR A 411 1.14 -22.39 4.71
CA THR A 411 1.05 -21.52 5.89
C THR A 411 -0.42 -21.29 6.25
N LEU A 412 -0.75 -21.45 7.53
CA LEU A 412 -2.02 -21.04 8.12
C LEU A 412 -1.80 -19.79 8.96
N GLY A 413 -2.69 -18.82 8.80
CA GLY A 413 -2.69 -17.59 9.57
C GLY A 413 -4.00 -17.44 10.34
N PHE A 414 -3.96 -16.96 11.58
CA PHE A 414 -5.13 -16.58 12.37
C PHE A 414 -4.87 -15.22 12.99
N GLY A 415 -5.81 -14.30 12.88
CA GLY A 415 -5.58 -12.97 13.41
C GLY A 415 -6.84 -12.15 13.61
N MET A 416 -6.60 -10.97 14.13
CA MET A 416 -7.61 -9.94 14.34
C MET A 416 -7.11 -8.61 13.80
N ASP A 417 -8.04 -7.80 13.31
CA ASP A 417 -7.83 -6.38 13.03
C ASP A 417 -8.73 -5.59 13.97
N ILE A 418 -8.14 -4.77 14.85
CA ILE A 418 -8.85 -4.02 15.91
C ILE A 418 -8.54 -2.55 15.72
N PHE A 419 -9.56 -1.76 15.40
CA PHE A 419 -9.45 -0.32 15.20
C PHE A 419 -9.90 0.43 16.43
N THR A 420 -9.18 1.50 16.79
CA THR A 420 -9.50 2.32 17.95
C THR A 420 -9.49 3.81 17.57
N GLY A 421 -10.17 4.63 18.38
CA GLY A 421 -10.17 6.08 18.24
C GLY A 421 -11.50 6.67 17.82
N PRO A 422 -11.56 8.02 17.70
CA PRO A 422 -12.76 8.74 17.31
C PRO A 422 -13.10 8.51 15.83
N THR A 423 -14.38 8.59 15.49
CA THR A 423 -14.88 8.30 14.14
C THR A 423 -14.42 9.30 13.07
N ASP A 424 -13.93 10.47 13.44
CA ASP A 424 -13.30 11.47 12.59
C ASP A 424 -11.77 11.30 12.47
N GLY A 425 -11.20 10.34 13.19
CA GLY A 425 -9.79 9.97 13.13
C GLY A 425 -9.47 8.98 12.01
N PHE A 426 -8.19 8.89 11.66
CA PHE A 426 -7.72 8.04 10.56
C PHE A 426 -8.05 6.55 10.74
N PHE A 427 -7.81 5.98 11.90
CA PHE A 427 -8.17 4.59 12.23
C PHE A 427 -9.58 4.49 12.83
N GLY A 428 -9.94 5.41 13.68
CA GLY A 428 -11.17 5.36 14.45
C GLY A 428 -12.45 5.37 13.60
N ARG A 429 -12.38 5.85 12.34
CA ARG A 429 -13.48 5.74 11.37
C ARG A 429 -13.89 4.30 11.08
N PHE A 430 -12.98 3.35 11.32
CA PHE A 430 -13.18 1.92 11.14
C PHE A 430 -13.40 1.18 12.47
N ASN A 431 -13.65 1.87 13.57
CA ASN A 431 -13.85 1.27 14.91
C ASN A 431 -15.04 0.30 14.99
N ASN A 432 -15.91 0.30 13.99
CA ASN A 432 -17.00 -0.67 13.83
C ASN A 432 -16.70 -1.72 12.75
N ARG A 433 -15.43 -1.89 12.37
CA ARG A 433 -14.95 -2.86 11.37
C ARG A 433 -13.92 -3.83 11.95
N ASP A 434 -13.91 -3.96 13.28
CA ASP A 434 -13.08 -4.97 13.93
C ASP A 434 -13.46 -6.37 13.46
N ARG A 435 -12.47 -7.16 13.07
CA ARG A 435 -12.71 -8.46 12.48
C ARG A 435 -11.74 -9.54 12.96
N LEU A 436 -12.23 -10.78 12.92
CA LEU A 436 -11.43 -11.99 12.99
C LEU A 436 -11.18 -12.50 11.59
N TYR A 437 -10.01 -13.04 11.33
CA TYR A 437 -9.71 -13.69 10.06
C TYR A 437 -8.89 -14.96 10.24
N ALA A 438 -9.05 -15.87 9.28
CA ALA A 438 -8.14 -16.97 9.06
C ALA A 438 -7.57 -16.87 7.64
N GLU A 439 -6.42 -17.44 7.42
CA GLU A 439 -5.77 -17.48 6.12
C GLU A 439 -5.18 -18.87 5.89
N VAL A 440 -5.28 -19.36 4.68
CA VAL A 440 -4.55 -20.55 4.22
C VAL A 440 -3.85 -20.19 2.92
N ARG A 441 -2.53 -20.36 2.90
CA ARG A 441 -1.71 -20.08 1.72
C ARG A 441 -0.87 -21.31 1.37
N TYR A 442 -0.88 -21.64 0.09
CA TYR A 442 -0.04 -22.68 -0.51
C TYR A 442 0.78 -22.10 -1.64
N ASP A 443 2.11 -22.11 -1.51
CA ASP A 443 3.07 -21.63 -2.51
C ASP A 443 3.63 -22.81 -3.30
N PHE A 444 3.78 -22.66 -4.64
CA PHE A 444 4.25 -23.73 -5.53
C PHE A 444 5.17 -23.24 -6.65
#